data_176a08cb1865e7ae08b6a0de83ddf7db
#
_entry.id   176a08cb1865e7ae08b6a0de83ddf7db
#
_cell.length_a   1.000
_cell.length_b   1.000
_cell.length_c   1.000
_cell.angle_alpha   90.00
_cell.angle_beta   90.00
_cell.angle_gamma   90.00
#
_symmetry.space_group_name_H-M   'P 1'
#
loop_
_entity.id
_entity.type
_entity.pdbx_description
1 polymer ?
#
loop_
_entity_poly.entity_id
_entity_poly.type
_entity_poly.pdbx_seq_one_letter_code
_entity_poly.pdbx_strand_id
1 'polypeptide(L)'
;WTAPDADFVDIDFLDEGPGAGIASRPLLVVFHGLEGSSRSHYCEAFAEVARERGWACALPHFRGCSGEINRAPRAYHSGDHEEIGWMLGQLQSMHPGPMVAVGVSLGGNALMRWAAEAQGLATRSVSAVAAVCAPLDLAAGGLAIGKGLNRQIYTRMFLRTMVPKALQKWQQHPGLFDRDALLAARDLYAFDNVF
;
A
#
# COMPACT_ATOMS: atom_id res chain seq x y z
N TRP A 1 -13.64 -2.33 3.59
CA TRP A 1 -13.89 -1.44 4.73
C TRP A 1 -14.17 -0.02 4.25
N THR A 2 -15.11 0.63 4.91
CA THR A 2 -15.37 2.05 4.64
C THR A 2 -14.33 2.89 5.39
N ALA A 3 -13.59 3.70 4.65
CA ALA A 3 -12.60 4.61 5.19
C ALA A 3 -13.27 5.85 5.84
N PRO A 4 -12.55 6.61 6.70
CA PRO A 4 -13.12 7.78 7.39
C PRO A 4 -13.66 8.87 6.46
N ASP A 5 -13.19 8.94 5.22
CA ASP A 5 -13.63 9.87 4.18
C ASP A 5 -14.76 9.30 3.29
N ALA A 6 -15.42 8.23 3.73
CA ALA A 6 -16.48 7.50 3.02
C ALA A 6 -16.03 6.82 1.72
N ASP A 7 -14.73 6.75 1.45
CA ASP A 7 -14.16 5.89 0.42
C ASP A 7 -14.04 4.44 0.94
N PHE A 8 -13.31 3.58 0.25
CA PHE A 8 -13.12 2.20 0.69
C PHE A 8 -11.69 1.72 0.49
N VAL A 9 -11.32 0.74 1.29
CA VAL A 9 -10.16 -0.12 1.09
C VAL A 9 -10.57 -1.58 1.25
N ASP A 10 -9.96 -2.44 0.46
CA ASP A 10 -10.16 -3.88 0.55
C ASP A 10 -9.00 -4.54 1.29
N ILE A 11 -9.30 -5.62 1.98
CA ILE A 11 -8.32 -6.38 2.72
C ILE A 11 -8.56 -7.86 2.46
N ASP A 12 -7.53 -8.53 1.95
CA ASP A 12 -7.54 -9.98 1.80
C ASP A 12 -6.98 -10.63 3.06
N PHE A 13 -7.58 -11.72 3.47
CA PHE A 13 -7.13 -12.55 4.57
C PHE A 13 -6.71 -13.93 4.05
N LEU A 14 -5.67 -14.50 4.64
CA LEU A 14 -5.18 -15.83 4.26
C LEU A 14 -6.22 -16.93 4.53
N ASP A 15 -6.93 -16.79 5.65
CA ASP A 15 -7.99 -17.71 6.09
C ASP A 15 -9.32 -16.94 6.20
N GLU A 16 -10.25 -17.40 7.05
CA GLU A 16 -11.54 -16.74 7.29
C GLU A 16 -11.42 -15.33 7.93
N GLY A 17 -10.21 -14.80 8.04
CA GLY A 17 -9.94 -13.52 8.67
C GLY A 17 -9.87 -13.58 10.21
N PRO A 18 -9.74 -12.46 10.89
CA PRO A 18 -9.72 -12.41 12.34
C PRO A 18 -11.05 -12.87 12.92
N GLY A 19 -11.05 -13.93 13.73
CA GLY A 19 -12.25 -14.51 14.30
C GLY A 19 -11.97 -15.54 15.39
N ALA A 20 -13.04 -16.18 15.89
CA ALA A 20 -12.99 -17.14 16.97
C ALA A 20 -12.02 -18.30 16.67
N GLY A 21 -11.08 -18.54 17.57
CA GLY A 21 -10.03 -19.56 17.46
C GLY A 21 -8.70 -19.05 16.88
N ILE A 22 -8.66 -17.89 16.27
CA ILE A 22 -7.44 -17.25 15.71
C ILE A 22 -6.90 -16.15 16.64
N ALA A 23 -7.68 -15.73 17.61
CA ALA A 23 -7.41 -14.57 18.47
C ALA A 23 -6.08 -14.61 19.25
N SER A 24 -5.47 -15.77 19.43
CA SER A 24 -4.16 -15.91 20.11
C SER A 24 -2.98 -16.05 19.16
N ARG A 25 -3.22 -16.26 17.86
CA ARG A 25 -2.14 -16.41 16.87
C ARG A 25 -1.56 -15.04 16.54
N PRO A 26 -0.26 -14.92 16.25
CA PRO A 26 0.25 -13.69 15.67
C PRO A 26 -0.43 -13.38 14.33
N LEU A 27 -0.68 -12.08 14.08
CA LEU A 27 -1.17 -11.58 12.79
C LEU A 27 -0.01 -10.93 12.04
N LEU A 28 0.27 -11.42 10.85
CA LEU A 28 1.14 -10.76 9.89
C LEU A 28 0.31 -9.83 9.00
N VAL A 29 0.66 -8.55 8.97
CA VAL A 29 0.05 -7.56 8.07
C VAL A 29 1.06 -7.19 7.01
N VAL A 30 0.71 -7.30 5.72
CA VAL A 30 1.62 -7.03 4.61
C VAL A 30 1.10 -5.90 3.73
N PHE A 31 1.82 -4.76 3.72
CA PHE A 31 1.56 -3.63 2.84
C PHE A 31 2.36 -3.76 1.56
N HIS A 32 1.69 -3.79 0.43
CA HIS A 32 2.31 -4.00 -0.88
C HIS A 32 3.04 -2.74 -1.41
N GLY A 33 3.86 -2.91 -2.42
CA GLY A 33 4.54 -1.82 -3.12
C GLY A 33 3.66 -1.11 -4.15
N LEU A 34 4.25 -0.15 -4.85
CA LEU A 34 3.57 0.62 -5.90
C LEU A 34 2.91 -0.31 -6.92
N GLU A 35 1.61 -0.11 -7.15
CA GLU A 35 0.77 -0.90 -8.06
C GLU A 35 0.73 -2.41 -7.76
N GLY A 36 1.10 -2.78 -6.52
CA GLY A 36 0.98 -4.15 -6.02
C GLY A 36 -0.44 -4.50 -5.59
N SER A 37 -0.60 -5.74 -5.12
CA SER A 37 -1.83 -6.28 -4.54
C SER A 37 -1.49 -7.51 -3.70
N SER A 38 -2.48 -8.14 -3.10
CA SER A 38 -2.33 -9.47 -2.44
C SER A 38 -1.76 -10.53 -3.38
N ARG A 39 -1.95 -10.38 -4.71
CA ARG A 39 -1.43 -11.29 -5.75
C ARG A 39 0.01 -11.02 -6.15
N SER A 40 0.66 -10.03 -5.55
CA SER A 40 2.09 -9.82 -5.78
C SER A 40 2.88 -11.00 -5.22
N HIS A 41 3.84 -11.54 -5.99
CA HIS A 41 4.60 -12.74 -5.62
C HIS A 41 5.23 -12.68 -4.22
N TYR A 42 5.66 -11.50 -3.77
CA TYR A 42 6.20 -11.32 -2.43
C TYR A 42 5.09 -11.34 -1.36
N CYS A 43 3.89 -10.84 -1.66
CA CYS A 43 2.73 -10.94 -0.76
C CYS A 43 2.33 -12.40 -0.57
N GLU A 44 2.27 -13.16 -1.65
CA GLU A 44 2.02 -14.61 -1.62
C GLU A 44 3.09 -15.35 -0.81
N ALA A 45 4.38 -14.99 -0.97
CA ALA A 45 5.48 -15.56 -0.19
C ALA A 45 5.35 -15.27 1.31
N PHE A 46 4.99 -14.04 1.70
CA PHE A 46 4.72 -13.70 3.10
C PHE A 46 3.52 -14.43 3.66
N ALA A 47 2.43 -14.55 2.88
CA ALA A 47 1.25 -15.32 3.28
C ALA A 47 1.58 -16.80 3.49
N GLU A 48 2.41 -17.40 2.62
CA GLU A 48 2.88 -18.77 2.76
C GLU A 48 3.68 -18.96 4.05
N VAL A 49 4.63 -18.07 4.34
CA VAL A 49 5.42 -18.10 5.59
C VAL A 49 4.52 -17.96 6.81
N ALA A 50 3.49 -17.11 6.76
CA ALA A 50 2.50 -16.99 7.84
C ALA A 50 1.74 -18.31 8.04
N ARG A 51 1.30 -18.94 6.95
CA ARG A 51 0.61 -20.23 6.97
C ARG A 51 1.45 -21.34 7.58
N GLU A 52 2.72 -21.46 7.15
CA GLU A 52 3.67 -22.45 7.69
C GLU A 52 3.91 -22.28 9.19
N ARG A 53 3.85 -21.03 9.69
CA ARG A 53 4.00 -20.72 11.11
C ARG A 53 2.72 -20.79 11.93
N GLY A 54 1.59 -21.09 11.28
CA GLY A 54 0.28 -21.04 11.92
C GLY A 54 -0.15 -19.64 12.35
N TRP A 55 0.36 -18.60 11.68
CA TRP A 55 -0.02 -17.20 11.90
C TRP A 55 -1.23 -16.84 11.03
N ALA A 56 -2.03 -15.90 11.49
CA ALA A 56 -2.98 -15.23 10.63
C ALA A 56 -2.25 -14.24 9.71
N CYS A 57 -2.82 -13.95 8.53
CA CYS A 57 -2.24 -12.97 7.62
C CYS A 57 -3.34 -12.09 7.03
N ALA A 58 -3.09 -10.79 6.99
CA ALA A 58 -3.91 -9.77 6.36
C ALA A 58 -3.09 -8.98 5.34
N LEU A 59 -3.68 -8.75 4.18
CA LEU A 59 -3.06 -8.05 3.05
C LEU A 59 -3.96 -6.87 2.65
N PRO A 60 -3.82 -5.72 3.33
CA PRO A 60 -4.53 -4.50 2.94
C PRO A 60 -4.11 -4.04 1.55
N HIS A 61 -5.07 -3.61 0.74
CA HIS A 61 -4.81 -2.97 -0.54
C HIS A 61 -4.80 -1.46 -0.37
N PHE A 62 -3.82 -0.79 -0.96
CA PHE A 62 -3.93 0.65 -1.17
C PHE A 62 -5.06 0.97 -2.11
N ARG A 63 -5.61 2.19 -2.02
CA ARG A 63 -6.76 2.63 -2.81
C ARG A 63 -6.57 2.38 -4.30
N GLY A 64 -7.55 1.77 -4.94
CA GLY A 64 -7.52 1.43 -6.36
C GLY A 64 -6.57 0.27 -6.73
N CYS A 65 -6.11 -0.52 -5.76
CA CYS A 65 -5.21 -1.65 -6.00
C CYS A 65 -5.85 -3.04 -5.81
N SER A 66 -7.10 -3.10 -5.38
CA SER A 66 -7.86 -4.36 -5.22
C SER A 66 -8.52 -4.88 -6.50
N GLY A 67 -8.54 -4.06 -7.56
CA GLY A 67 -9.22 -4.32 -8.82
C GLY A 67 -10.32 -3.31 -9.12
N GLU A 68 -10.85 -2.63 -8.11
CA GLU A 68 -11.77 -1.52 -8.24
C GLU A 68 -11.08 -0.19 -7.93
N ILE A 69 -11.40 0.84 -8.73
CA ILE A 69 -10.91 2.19 -8.47
C ILE A 69 -11.67 2.79 -7.28
N ASN A 70 -10.98 3.36 -6.33
CA ASN A 70 -11.58 4.03 -5.18
C ASN A 70 -12.45 5.23 -5.60
N ARG A 71 -13.34 5.73 -4.74
CA ARG A 71 -14.34 6.75 -5.08
C ARG A 71 -13.80 8.17 -4.90
N ALA A 72 -13.06 8.44 -3.83
CA ALA A 72 -12.55 9.77 -3.52
C ALA A 72 -11.61 10.32 -4.61
N PRO A 73 -11.54 11.65 -4.82
CA PRO A 73 -10.66 12.29 -5.80
C PRO A 73 -9.20 12.32 -5.30
N ARG A 74 -8.69 11.15 -4.93
CA ARG A 74 -7.30 10.96 -4.49
C ARG A 74 -6.80 9.58 -4.89
N ALA A 75 -5.49 9.47 -5.02
CA ALA A 75 -4.78 8.20 -5.06
C ALA A 75 -4.04 7.95 -3.73
N TYR A 76 -3.49 6.76 -3.57
CA TYR A 76 -2.56 6.45 -2.50
C TYR A 76 -1.15 6.96 -2.84
N HIS A 77 -0.36 7.23 -1.84
CA HIS A 77 1.03 7.66 -2.01
C HIS A 77 1.93 7.13 -0.89
N SER A 78 3.24 7.26 -1.06
CA SER A 78 4.23 6.76 -0.09
C SER A 78 4.17 7.42 1.29
N GLY A 79 3.53 8.58 1.41
CA GLY A 79 3.32 9.28 2.68
C GLY A 79 2.01 8.97 3.40
N ASP A 80 1.19 8.03 2.93
CA ASP A 80 -0.14 7.70 3.47
C ASP A 80 -0.11 7.01 4.85
N HIS A 81 0.62 7.59 5.79
CA HIS A 81 0.80 7.04 7.12
C HIS A 81 -0.49 7.03 7.96
N GLU A 82 -1.38 7.99 7.76
CA GLU A 82 -2.67 8.05 8.46
C GLU A 82 -3.55 6.85 8.05
N GLU A 83 -3.58 6.51 6.79
CA GLU A 83 -4.32 5.35 6.28
C GLU A 83 -3.73 4.03 6.78
N ILE A 84 -2.40 3.91 6.82
CA ILE A 84 -1.71 2.78 7.47
C ILE A 84 -2.15 2.66 8.94
N GLY A 85 -2.14 3.77 9.67
CA GLY A 85 -2.55 3.79 11.09
C GLY A 85 -4.01 3.38 11.29
N TRP A 86 -4.90 3.87 10.43
CA TRP A 86 -6.31 3.49 10.45
C TRP A 86 -6.50 1.99 10.17
N MET A 87 -5.88 1.45 9.13
CA MET A 87 -5.97 0.02 8.79
C MET A 87 -5.43 -0.87 9.91
N LEU A 88 -4.28 -0.52 10.50
CA LEU A 88 -3.70 -1.25 11.62
C LEU A 88 -4.61 -1.17 12.86
N GLY A 89 -5.22 -0.02 13.13
CA GLY A 89 -6.19 0.14 14.22
C GLY A 89 -7.44 -0.71 14.05
N GLN A 90 -7.97 -0.81 12.82
CA GLN A 90 -9.08 -1.71 12.50
C GLN A 90 -8.70 -3.18 12.74
N LEU A 91 -7.53 -3.59 12.23
CA LEU A 91 -7.03 -4.96 12.42
C LEU A 91 -6.83 -5.27 13.91
N GLN A 92 -6.27 -4.34 14.68
CA GLN A 92 -6.08 -4.52 16.11
C GLN A 92 -7.40 -4.69 16.87
N SER A 93 -8.44 -3.97 16.47
CA SER A 93 -9.77 -4.10 17.10
C SER A 93 -10.42 -5.46 16.83
N MET A 94 -10.07 -6.10 15.72
CA MET A 94 -10.60 -7.40 15.28
C MET A 94 -9.72 -8.58 15.72
N HIS A 95 -8.44 -8.32 15.98
CA HIS A 95 -7.45 -9.35 16.29
C HIS A 95 -6.67 -8.98 17.57
N PRO A 96 -7.03 -9.55 18.73
CA PRO A 96 -6.41 -9.21 20.02
C PRO A 96 -5.02 -9.81 20.23
N GLY A 97 -4.55 -10.68 19.33
CA GLY A 97 -3.21 -11.29 19.36
C GLY A 97 -2.10 -10.34 18.95
N PRO A 98 -0.82 -10.76 19.09
CA PRO A 98 0.31 -9.96 18.64
C PRO A 98 0.24 -9.69 17.15
N MET A 99 0.54 -8.46 16.72
CA MET A 99 0.53 -8.06 15.32
C MET A 99 1.93 -7.64 14.87
N VAL A 100 2.36 -8.11 13.72
CA VAL A 100 3.62 -7.73 13.07
C VAL A 100 3.28 -7.16 11.69
N ALA A 101 3.83 -6.03 11.34
CA ALA A 101 3.59 -5.38 10.05
C ALA A 101 4.84 -5.38 9.19
N VAL A 102 4.68 -5.73 7.91
CA VAL A 102 5.74 -5.69 6.89
C VAL A 102 5.27 -4.81 5.74
N GLY A 103 6.12 -3.91 5.29
CA GLY A 103 5.87 -3.11 4.11
C GLY A 103 6.95 -3.33 3.05
N VAL A 104 6.55 -3.47 1.80
CA VAL A 104 7.47 -3.66 0.68
C VAL A 104 7.50 -2.41 -0.19
N SER A 105 8.68 -1.91 -0.54
CA SER A 105 8.87 -0.75 -1.40
C SER A 105 8.07 0.46 -0.90
N LEU A 106 7.11 1.00 -1.66
CA LEU A 106 6.21 2.08 -1.26
C LEU A 106 5.48 1.76 0.05
N GLY A 107 4.95 0.56 0.20
CA GLY A 107 4.31 0.13 1.44
C GLY A 107 5.26 0.13 2.65
N GLY A 108 6.54 -0.18 2.40
CA GLY A 108 7.59 -0.07 3.43
C GLY A 108 7.85 1.38 3.84
N ASN A 109 7.87 2.32 2.88
CA ASN A 109 8.01 3.74 3.16
C ASN A 109 6.82 4.26 3.98
N ALA A 110 5.59 3.98 3.55
CA ALA A 110 4.38 4.39 4.26
C ALA A 110 4.32 3.82 5.70
N LEU A 111 4.68 2.55 5.87
CA LEU A 111 4.72 1.89 7.17
C LEU A 111 5.78 2.50 8.10
N MET A 112 6.98 2.79 7.59
CA MET A 112 8.04 3.44 8.37
C MET A 112 7.66 4.88 8.73
N ARG A 113 7.02 5.60 7.82
CA ARG A 113 6.47 6.94 8.10
C ARG A 113 5.43 6.87 9.21
N TRP A 114 4.50 5.93 9.14
CA TRP A 114 3.54 5.70 10.22
C TRP A 114 4.21 5.40 11.55
N ALA A 115 5.19 4.51 11.59
CA ALA A 115 5.88 4.17 12.83
C ALA A 115 6.59 5.38 13.46
N ALA A 116 7.16 6.26 12.63
CA ALA A 116 7.80 7.50 13.08
C ALA A 116 6.80 8.51 13.63
N GLU A 117 5.65 8.71 12.96
CA GLU A 117 4.62 9.67 13.38
C GLU A 117 3.82 9.18 14.59
N ALA A 118 3.50 7.89 14.64
CA ALA A 118 2.75 7.29 15.75
C ALA A 118 3.59 7.15 17.04
N GLN A 119 4.93 7.16 16.94
CA GLN A 119 5.84 7.09 18.08
C GLN A 119 5.45 5.99 19.10
N GLY A 120 5.24 6.35 20.36
CA GLY A 120 4.84 5.40 21.42
C GLY A 120 3.49 4.71 21.18
N LEU A 121 2.62 5.22 20.30
CA LEU A 121 1.40 4.54 19.91
C LEU A 121 1.67 3.36 18.97
N ALA A 122 2.72 3.44 18.14
CA ALA A 122 3.09 2.33 17.27
C ALA A 122 3.37 1.04 18.05
N THR A 123 4.06 1.14 19.19
CA THR A 123 4.38 -0.01 20.05
C THR A 123 3.16 -0.63 20.74
N ARG A 124 2.06 0.11 20.81
CA ARG A 124 0.78 -0.41 21.32
C ARG A 124 -0.03 -1.11 20.25
N SER A 125 0.18 -0.72 18.97
CA SER A 125 -0.57 -1.25 17.85
C SER A 125 0.10 -2.47 17.25
N VAL A 126 1.42 -2.49 17.13
CA VAL A 126 2.18 -3.60 16.55
C VAL A 126 3.38 -3.96 17.41
N SER A 127 3.71 -5.25 17.45
CA SER A 127 4.87 -5.78 18.18
C SER A 127 6.19 -5.53 17.44
N ALA A 128 6.14 -5.49 16.11
CA ALA A 128 7.30 -5.21 15.26
C ALA A 128 6.86 -4.69 13.89
N VAL A 129 7.76 -3.91 13.27
CA VAL A 129 7.64 -3.46 11.88
C VAL A 129 8.89 -3.84 11.10
N ALA A 130 8.72 -4.18 9.81
CA ALA A 130 9.82 -4.39 8.89
C ALA A 130 9.55 -3.68 7.56
N ALA A 131 10.57 -3.07 7.00
CA ALA A 131 10.51 -2.46 5.68
C ALA A 131 11.49 -3.18 4.73
N VAL A 132 10.98 -3.63 3.59
CA VAL A 132 11.75 -4.37 2.59
C VAL A 132 11.88 -3.50 1.35
N CYS A 133 13.12 -3.20 0.96
CA CYS A 133 13.43 -2.37 -0.22
C CYS A 133 12.68 -1.02 -0.24
N ALA A 134 12.43 -0.43 0.93
CA ALA A 134 11.71 0.84 1.05
C ALA A 134 12.59 2.00 0.55
N PRO A 135 12.08 2.87 -0.33
CA PRO A 135 12.80 4.06 -0.76
C PRO A 135 12.75 5.12 0.35
N LEU A 136 13.81 5.22 1.16
CA LEU A 136 13.88 6.20 2.25
C LEU A 136 14.09 7.63 1.72
N ASP A 137 14.80 7.78 0.60
CA ASP A 137 14.90 9.03 -0.16
C ASP A 137 14.10 8.88 -1.46
N LEU A 138 12.86 9.41 -1.45
CA LEU A 138 11.94 9.32 -2.59
C LEU A 138 12.46 10.06 -3.82
N ALA A 139 13.15 11.19 -3.64
CA ALA A 139 13.69 11.96 -4.74
C ALA A 139 14.85 11.21 -5.41
N ALA A 140 15.79 10.69 -4.63
CA ALA A 140 16.89 9.88 -5.15
C ALA A 140 16.36 8.58 -5.79
N GLY A 141 15.37 7.92 -5.17
CA GLY A 141 14.72 6.72 -5.71
C GLY A 141 14.03 6.98 -7.05
N GLY A 142 13.23 8.04 -7.15
CA GLY A 142 12.55 8.46 -8.38
C GLY A 142 13.53 8.78 -9.51
N LEU A 143 14.61 9.49 -9.20
CA LEU A 143 15.67 9.78 -10.16
C LEU A 143 16.40 8.51 -10.64
N ALA A 144 16.65 7.56 -9.75
CA ALA A 144 17.31 6.29 -10.09
C ALA A 144 16.42 5.41 -10.98
N ILE A 145 15.12 5.33 -10.68
CA ILE A 145 14.13 4.61 -11.50
C ILE A 145 13.95 5.28 -12.86
N GLY A 146 14.06 6.62 -12.92
CA GLY A 146 13.89 7.40 -14.15
C GLY A 146 15.06 7.34 -15.13
N LYS A 147 16.16 6.61 -14.86
CA LYS A 147 17.38 6.60 -15.66
C LYS A 147 17.75 5.21 -16.19
N GLY A 148 18.45 5.21 -17.35
CA GLY A 148 19.06 4.02 -17.93
C GLY A 148 18.10 2.85 -18.12
N LEU A 149 18.53 1.64 -17.80
CA LEU A 149 17.72 0.42 -17.90
C LEU A 149 16.53 0.44 -16.96
N ASN A 150 16.67 1.05 -15.77
CA ASN A 150 15.57 1.15 -14.81
C ASN A 150 14.37 1.88 -15.42
N ARG A 151 14.59 2.93 -16.18
CA ARG A 151 13.52 3.64 -16.90
C ARG A 151 12.79 2.74 -17.87
N GLN A 152 13.53 1.89 -18.59
CA GLN A 152 12.93 1.01 -19.58
C GLN A 152 12.11 -0.12 -18.97
N ILE A 153 12.48 -0.57 -17.79
CA ILE A 153 11.82 -1.67 -17.09
C ILE A 153 10.77 -1.12 -16.12
N TYR A 154 11.20 -0.45 -15.08
CA TYR A 154 10.33 -0.05 -13.95
C TYR A 154 9.43 1.14 -14.29
N THR A 155 9.97 2.21 -14.86
CA THR A 155 9.15 3.39 -15.20
C THR A 155 8.04 3.02 -16.18
N ARG A 156 8.36 2.27 -17.24
CA ARG A 156 7.34 1.82 -18.21
C ARG A 156 6.32 0.89 -17.57
N MET A 157 6.77 -0.01 -16.70
CA MET A 157 5.88 -0.94 -15.99
C MET A 157 4.87 -0.17 -15.14
N PHE A 158 5.33 0.79 -14.34
CA PHE A 158 4.46 1.58 -13.47
C PHE A 158 3.52 2.50 -14.26
N LEU A 159 4.02 3.27 -15.21
CA LEU A 159 3.17 4.15 -16.01
C LEU A 159 2.10 3.39 -16.80
N ARG A 160 2.37 2.14 -17.18
CA ARG A 160 1.40 1.29 -17.90
C ARG A 160 0.16 0.98 -17.05
N THR A 161 0.28 0.95 -15.74
CA THR A 161 -0.84 0.71 -14.81
C THR A 161 -1.37 2.01 -14.21
N MET A 162 -0.49 2.94 -13.86
CA MET A 162 -0.87 4.20 -13.20
C MET A 162 -1.64 5.15 -14.13
N VAL A 163 -1.20 5.32 -15.38
CA VAL A 163 -1.88 6.23 -16.34
C VAL A 163 -3.33 5.82 -16.61
N PRO A 164 -3.66 4.55 -16.91
CA PRO A 164 -5.06 4.14 -17.03
C PRO A 164 -5.90 4.38 -15.78
N LYS A 165 -5.35 4.13 -14.58
CA LYS A 165 -6.06 4.41 -13.32
C LYS A 165 -6.30 5.91 -13.12
N ALA A 166 -5.30 6.74 -13.38
CA ALA A 166 -5.46 8.19 -13.33
C ALA A 166 -6.53 8.69 -14.32
N LEU A 167 -6.58 8.13 -15.54
CA LEU A 167 -7.62 8.47 -16.51
C LEU A 167 -9.03 8.05 -16.04
N GLN A 168 -9.15 6.91 -15.35
CA GLN A 168 -10.41 6.51 -14.71
C GLN A 168 -10.81 7.52 -13.61
N LYS A 169 -9.83 7.99 -12.82
CA LYS A 169 -10.05 9.05 -11.84
C LYS A 169 -10.52 10.35 -12.49
N TRP A 170 -9.90 10.74 -13.58
CA TRP A 170 -10.33 11.92 -14.33
C TRP A 170 -11.76 11.80 -14.87
N GLN A 171 -12.17 10.59 -15.29
CA GLN A 171 -13.56 10.33 -15.70
C GLN A 171 -14.55 10.43 -14.54
N GLN A 172 -14.18 9.94 -13.35
CA GLN A 172 -14.98 10.07 -12.13
C GLN A 172 -15.07 11.53 -11.66
N HIS A 173 -13.99 12.30 -11.81
CA HIS A 173 -13.83 13.66 -11.33
C HIS A 173 -13.24 14.56 -12.44
N PRO A 174 -14.05 14.98 -13.42
CA PRO A 174 -13.58 15.80 -14.52
C PRO A 174 -12.93 17.11 -14.02
N GLY A 175 -11.74 17.42 -14.54
CA GLY A 175 -10.99 18.60 -14.12
C GLY A 175 -10.13 18.44 -12.88
N LEU A 176 -10.00 17.21 -12.33
CA LEU A 176 -9.16 16.94 -11.17
C LEU A 176 -7.68 17.29 -11.41
N PHE A 177 -7.21 17.08 -12.63
CA PHE A 177 -5.86 17.42 -13.08
C PHE A 177 -5.83 17.66 -14.60
N ASP A 178 -4.70 18.14 -15.12
CA ASP A 178 -4.48 18.31 -16.57
C ASP A 178 -4.28 16.95 -17.24
N ARG A 179 -5.30 16.52 -17.99
CA ARG A 179 -5.30 15.24 -18.69
C ARG A 179 -4.21 15.14 -19.76
N ASP A 180 -3.96 16.22 -20.49
CA ASP A 180 -2.97 16.22 -21.57
C ASP A 180 -1.55 16.20 -21.03
N ALA A 181 -1.30 16.89 -19.92
CA ALA A 181 -0.05 16.80 -19.17
C ALA A 181 0.18 15.37 -18.65
N LEU A 182 -0.86 14.70 -18.12
CA LEU A 182 -0.76 13.29 -17.70
C LEU A 182 -0.35 12.38 -18.86
N LEU A 183 -0.99 12.51 -20.01
CA LEU A 183 -0.69 11.70 -21.20
C LEU A 183 0.71 11.99 -21.78
N ALA A 184 1.25 13.17 -21.53
CA ALA A 184 2.60 13.56 -21.89
C ALA A 184 3.67 13.05 -20.92
N ALA A 185 3.30 12.63 -19.71
CA ALA A 185 4.25 12.14 -18.71
C ALA A 185 5.05 10.93 -19.23
N ARG A 186 6.38 10.97 -19.03
CA ARG A 186 7.31 9.94 -19.52
C ARG A 186 8.14 9.29 -18.40
N ASP A 187 7.95 9.74 -17.18
CA ASP A 187 8.56 9.20 -15.97
C ASP A 187 7.65 9.46 -14.76
N LEU A 188 8.03 8.87 -13.61
CA LEU A 188 7.24 8.98 -12.38
C LEU A 188 7.20 10.42 -11.86
N TYR A 189 8.30 11.16 -11.98
CA TYR A 189 8.34 12.55 -11.55
C TYR A 189 7.34 13.43 -12.32
N ALA A 190 7.30 13.26 -13.66
CA ALA A 190 6.33 13.98 -14.48
C ALA A 190 4.88 13.55 -14.16
N PHE A 191 4.66 12.27 -13.88
CA PHE A 191 3.35 11.76 -13.47
C PHE A 191 2.92 12.36 -12.11
N ASP A 192 3.76 12.28 -11.09
CA ASP A 192 3.48 12.75 -9.73
C ASP A 192 3.27 14.28 -9.66
N ASN A 193 3.82 15.05 -10.60
CA ASN A 193 3.58 16.49 -10.68
C ASN A 193 2.23 16.87 -11.31
N VAL A 194 1.54 15.92 -11.92
CA VAL A 194 0.23 16.15 -12.55
C VAL A 194 -0.89 15.55 -11.71
N PHE A 195 -0.70 14.35 -11.20
CA PHE A 195 -1.66 13.56 -10.46
C PHE A 195 -1.29 13.49 -8.98
#